data_3e3006974dc283bb35dfa241168dfd5f
#
_entry.id   3e3006974dc283bb35dfa241168dfd5f
#
_cell.length_a   1.000
_cell.length_b   1.000
_cell.length_c   1.000
_cell.angle_alpha   90.00
_cell.angle_beta   90.00
_cell.angle_gamma   90.00
#
_symmetry.space_group_name_H-M   'P 1'
#
loop_
_entity.id
_entity.type
_entity.pdbx_description
1 polymer ?
#
loop_
_entity_poly.entity_id
_entity_poly.type
_entity_poly.pdbx_seq_one_letter_code
_entity_poly.pdbx_strand_id
1 'polypeptide(L)'
;MSGVYDIFVNVINRKTHKKLKEIMPALIEPEDEVLECACGTGLLSAVIASKCRKLTATDFSKKMLKKAEKNCAAFHNISFADADITNLSFPDKSFDKVVAGNVIHLLDNPLTALGELNRVCKDGGMLIIPTYMNKNSKGKTSGFARTVGKAGADFKRQFTVDSYRQFFLDAGYSDVQIILADGRIPCAVAVMKKKDRNRV
;
A
#
# COMPACT_ATOMS: atom_id res chain seq x y z
N MET A 1 -1.04 15.80 -14.97
CA MET A 1 0.32 15.37 -14.54
C MET A 1 0.42 13.88 -14.15
N SER A 2 -0.69 13.13 -14.07
CA SER A 2 -0.68 11.69 -13.70
C SER A 2 -0.09 10.74 -14.76
N GLY A 3 -0.15 11.06 -16.06
CA GLY A 3 0.33 10.17 -17.13
C GLY A 3 1.84 10.01 -17.21
N VAL A 4 2.59 11.09 -16.94
CA VAL A 4 4.06 11.06 -16.96
C VAL A 4 4.61 10.31 -15.75
N TYR A 5 3.96 10.43 -14.59
CA TYR A 5 4.30 9.69 -13.38
C TYR A 5 4.10 8.18 -13.58
N ASP A 6 2.95 7.75 -14.13
CA ASP A 6 2.63 6.35 -14.37
C ASP A 6 3.59 5.69 -15.38
N ILE A 7 3.92 6.36 -16.48
CA ILE A 7 4.86 5.85 -17.48
C ILE A 7 6.27 5.76 -16.90
N PHE A 8 6.71 6.79 -16.18
CA PHE A 8 8.05 6.84 -15.60
C PHE A 8 8.25 5.76 -14.53
N VAL A 9 7.28 5.59 -13.62
CA VAL A 9 7.33 4.58 -12.56
C VAL A 9 7.27 3.17 -13.16
N ASN A 10 6.38 2.92 -14.13
CA ASN A 10 6.22 1.60 -14.74
C ASN A 10 7.44 1.17 -15.58
N VAL A 11 8.05 2.07 -16.32
CA VAL A 11 9.22 1.75 -17.16
C VAL A 11 10.48 1.59 -16.31
N ILE A 12 10.71 2.50 -15.36
CA ILE A 12 11.94 2.52 -14.55
C ILE A 12 11.95 1.42 -13.49
N ASN A 13 10.77 1.04 -12.95
CA ASN A 13 10.67 0.13 -11.82
C ASN A 13 10.08 -1.25 -12.16
N ARG A 14 10.18 -1.63 -13.44
CA ARG A 14 9.62 -2.89 -13.96
C ARG A 14 10.02 -4.13 -13.14
N LYS A 15 11.28 -4.19 -12.65
CA LYS A 15 11.78 -5.31 -11.83
C LYS A 15 11.06 -5.36 -10.46
N THR A 16 10.93 -4.23 -9.79
CA THR A 16 10.21 -4.12 -8.51
C THR A 16 8.74 -4.48 -8.67
N HIS A 17 8.08 -3.99 -9.73
CA HIS A 17 6.68 -4.31 -10.02
C HIS A 17 6.48 -5.80 -10.31
N LYS A 18 7.42 -6.44 -11.04
CA LYS A 18 7.36 -7.89 -11.27
C LYS A 18 7.40 -8.63 -9.93
N LYS A 19 8.33 -8.27 -9.04
CA LYS A 19 8.43 -8.89 -7.71
C LYS A 19 7.20 -8.62 -6.83
N LEU A 20 6.63 -7.41 -6.86
CA LEU A 20 5.38 -7.12 -6.15
C LEU A 20 4.22 -8.01 -6.64
N LYS A 21 4.15 -8.27 -7.95
CA LYS A 21 3.16 -9.20 -8.54
C LYS A 21 3.36 -10.65 -8.11
N GLU A 22 4.54 -11.02 -7.63
CA GLU A 22 4.82 -12.34 -7.07
C GLU A 22 4.55 -12.37 -5.55
N ILE A 23 4.93 -11.31 -4.83
CA ILE A 23 4.78 -11.20 -3.36
C ILE A 23 3.31 -11.04 -2.96
N MET A 24 2.59 -10.10 -3.59
CA MET A 24 1.24 -9.74 -3.15
C MET A 24 0.25 -10.91 -3.18
N PRO A 25 0.20 -11.75 -4.25
CA PRO A 25 -0.71 -12.89 -4.27
C PRO A 25 -0.39 -13.95 -3.20
N ALA A 26 0.86 -14.06 -2.78
CA ALA A 26 1.27 -15.01 -1.73
C ALA A 26 0.81 -14.60 -0.33
N LEU A 27 0.35 -13.35 -0.16
CA LEU A 27 -0.16 -12.80 1.10
C LEU A 27 -1.70 -12.80 1.17
N ILE A 28 -2.37 -13.22 0.10
CA ILE A 28 -3.83 -13.18 -0.06
C ILE A 28 -4.36 -14.59 -0.24
N GLU A 29 -5.39 -14.92 0.53
CA GLU A 29 -6.09 -16.20 0.44
C GLU A 29 -7.35 -16.07 -0.45
N PRO A 30 -7.80 -17.18 -1.08
CA PRO A 30 -8.96 -17.15 -1.98
C PRO A 30 -10.27 -16.69 -1.32
N GLU A 31 -10.41 -16.90 -0.01
CA GLU A 31 -11.61 -16.53 0.76
C GLU A 31 -11.56 -15.12 1.35
N ASP A 32 -10.43 -14.41 1.21
CA ASP A 32 -10.25 -13.09 1.80
C ASP A 32 -11.21 -12.04 1.20
N GLU A 33 -11.81 -11.25 2.07
CA GLU A 33 -12.35 -9.93 1.74
C GLU A 33 -11.29 -8.88 2.02
N VAL A 34 -10.83 -8.22 0.97
CA VAL A 34 -9.70 -7.31 1.02
C VAL A 34 -10.14 -5.87 0.84
N LEU A 35 -9.62 -4.97 1.67
CA LEU A 35 -9.64 -3.52 1.43
C LEU A 35 -8.29 -3.08 0.89
N GLU A 36 -8.27 -2.37 -0.22
CA GLU A 36 -7.11 -1.63 -0.71
C GLU A 36 -7.36 -0.13 -0.61
N CYS A 37 -6.56 0.57 0.19
CA CYS A 37 -6.58 2.02 0.30
C CYS A 37 -5.51 2.66 -0.58
N ALA A 38 -5.83 3.80 -1.19
CA ALA A 38 -4.98 4.51 -2.14
C ALA A 38 -4.57 3.62 -3.33
N CYS A 39 -5.55 2.98 -3.96
CA CYS A 39 -5.34 2.02 -5.06
C CYS A 39 -4.71 2.65 -6.32
N GLY A 40 -4.72 3.97 -6.44
CA GLY A 40 -4.15 4.70 -7.57
C GLY A 40 -4.79 4.28 -8.88
N THR A 41 -3.98 3.77 -9.80
CA THR A 41 -4.43 3.32 -11.12
C THR A 41 -4.77 1.82 -11.17
N GLY A 42 -4.83 1.14 -10.02
CA GLY A 42 -5.25 -0.27 -9.93
C GLY A 42 -4.13 -1.29 -10.17
N LEU A 43 -2.85 -0.89 -10.03
CA LEU A 43 -1.72 -1.80 -10.27
C LEU A 43 -1.72 -2.99 -9.31
N LEU A 44 -1.94 -2.76 -8.02
CA LEU A 44 -2.04 -3.81 -7.02
C LEU A 44 -3.44 -4.41 -7.00
N SER A 45 -4.49 -3.62 -7.27
CA SER A 45 -5.88 -4.06 -7.32
C SER A 45 -6.06 -5.27 -8.25
N ALA A 46 -5.51 -5.21 -9.46
CA ALA A 46 -5.58 -6.33 -10.42
C ALA A 46 -4.90 -7.60 -9.89
N VAL A 47 -3.78 -7.44 -9.18
CA VAL A 47 -3.04 -8.57 -8.60
C VAL A 47 -3.78 -9.19 -7.41
N ILE A 48 -4.33 -8.35 -6.53
CA ILE A 48 -5.11 -8.78 -5.36
C ILE A 48 -6.40 -9.47 -5.81
N ALA A 49 -7.13 -8.86 -6.75
CA ALA A 49 -8.39 -9.39 -7.25
C ALA A 49 -8.25 -10.77 -7.92
N SER A 50 -7.07 -11.07 -8.50
CA SER A 50 -6.82 -12.40 -9.09
C SER A 50 -6.76 -13.53 -8.06
N LYS A 51 -6.78 -13.21 -6.74
CA LYS A 51 -6.61 -14.18 -5.65
C LYS A 51 -7.74 -14.15 -4.63
N CYS A 52 -8.21 -12.97 -4.24
CA CYS A 52 -9.20 -12.82 -3.17
C CYS A 52 -10.62 -13.12 -3.63
N ARG A 53 -11.51 -13.38 -2.67
CA ARG A 53 -12.95 -13.50 -2.91
C ARG A 53 -13.56 -12.18 -3.36
N LYS A 54 -13.21 -11.08 -2.67
CA LYS A 54 -13.75 -9.75 -2.93
C LYS A 54 -12.71 -8.68 -2.61
N LEU A 55 -12.58 -7.70 -3.48
CA LEU A 55 -11.75 -6.52 -3.29
C LEU A 55 -12.61 -5.26 -3.23
N THR A 56 -12.43 -4.46 -2.19
CA THR A 56 -12.90 -3.07 -2.15
C THR A 56 -11.67 -2.19 -2.34
N ALA A 57 -11.54 -1.55 -3.50
CA ALA A 57 -10.42 -0.67 -3.84
C ALA A 57 -10.83 0.79 -3.68
N THR A 58 -10.09 1.56 -2.88
CA THR A 58 -10.43 2.95 -2.59
C THR A 58 -9.30 3.89 -2.92
N ASP A 59 -9.66 5.11 -3.34
CA ASP A 59 -8.71 6.20 -3.54
C ASP A 59 -9.41 7.54 -3.29
N PHE A 60 -8.70 8.52 -2.77
CA PHE A 60 -9.22 9.88 -2.59
C PHE A 60 -9.44 10.61 -3.93
N SER A 61 -8.71 10.22 -4.97
CA SER A 61 -8.77 10.83 -6.29
C SER A 61 -9.75 10.12 -7.22
N LYS A 62 -10.90 10.72 -7.48
CA LYS A 62 -11.87 10.23 -8.47
C LYS A 62 -11.26 9.99 -9.86
N LYS A 63 -10.21 10.74 -10.21
CA LYS A 63 -9.46 10.54 -11.47
C LYS A 63 -8.66 9.25 -11.46
N MET A 64 -8.09 8.89 -10.31
CA MET A 64 -7.38 7.61 -10.14
C MET A 64 -8.36 6.45 -10.17
N LEU A 65 -9.50 6.54 -9.47
CA LEU A 65 -10.55 5.52 -9.48
C LEU A 65 -11.03 5.20 -10.91
N LYS A 66 -11.35 6.23 -11.73
CA LYS A 66 -11.73 6.02 -13.13
C LYS A 66 -10.67 5.29 -13.95
N LYS A 67 -9.40 5.49 -13.68
CA LYS A 67 -8.32 4.74 -14.34
C LYS A 67 -8.22 3.30 -13.81
N ALA A 68 -8.35 3.12 -12.48
CA ALA A 68 -8.34 1.81 -11.86
C ALA A 68 -9.49 0.94 -12.38
N GLU A 69 -10.71 1.46 -12.44
CA GLU A 69 -11.88 0.80 -13.03
C GLU A 69 -11.59 0.31 -14.45
N LYS A 70 -11.04 1.20 -15.31
CA LYS A 70 -10.66 0.83 -16.67
C LYS A 70 -9.57 -0.24 -16.72
N ASN A 71 -8.55 -0.12 -15.90
CA ASN A 71 -7.41 -1.05 -15.89
C ASN A 71 -7.77 -2.42 -15.31
N CYS A 72 -8.79 -2.46 -14.45
CA CYS A 72 -9.24 -3.67 -13.77
C CYS A 72 -10.58 -4.21 -14.32
N ALA A 73 -11.05 -3.73 -15.49
CA ALA A 73 -12.35 -4.09 -16.07
C ALA A 73 -12.57 -5.60 -16.31
N ALA A 74 -11.50 -6.39 -16.37
CA ALA A 74 -11.56 -7.84 -16.50
C ALA A 74 -11.93 -8.57 -15.20
N PHE A 75 -11.93 -7.88 -14.06
CA PHE A 75 -12.22 -8.46 -12.73
C PHE A 75 -13.61 -8.07 -12.27
N HIS A 76 -14.45 -9.06 -11.95
CA HIS A 76 -15.84 -8.85 -11.51
C HIS A 76 -16.01 -8.84 -9.98
N ASN A 77 -14.92 -9.12 -9.24
CA ASN A 77 -14.89 -9.16 -7.79
C ASN A 77 -14.31 -7.88 -7.15
N ILE A 78 -14.16 -6.80 -7.94
CA ILE A 78 -13.68 -5.49 -7.43
C ILE A 78 -14.86 -4.52 -7.35
N SER A 79 -14.95 -3.83 -6.20
CA SER A 79 -15.78 -2.63 -6.03
C SER A 79 -14.87 -1.43 -5.81
N PHE A 80 -15.13 -0.31 -6.50
CA PHE A 80 -14.37 0.93 -6.35
C PHE A 80 -15.16 1.95 -5.55
N ALA A 81 -14.51 2.65 -4.61
CA ALA A 81 -15.14 3.68 -3.79
C ALA A 81 -14.19 4.86 -3.51
N ASP A 82 -14.76 6.05 -3.40
CA ASP A 82 -14.07 7.26 -2.92
C ASP A 82 -13.91 7.16 -1.40
N ALA A 83 -12.68 7.26 -0.88
CA ALA A 83 -12.44 7.22 0.56
C ALA A 83 -11.15 7.96 0.96
N ASP A 84 -11.22 8.60 2.13
CA ASP A 84 -10.06 9.11 2.84
C ASP A 84 -9.51 8.04 3.77
N ILE A 85 -8.26 7.64 3.58
CA ILE A 85 -7.58 6.62 4.39
C ILE A 85 -7.49 7.01 5.88
N THR A 86 -7.62 8.30 6.21
CA THR A 86 -7.59 8.81 7.59
C THR A 86 -8.97 8.82 8.27
N ASN A 87 -10.03 8.55 7.50
CA ASN A 87 -11.43 8.51 7.98
C ASN A 87 -12.27 7.56 7.11
N LEU A 88 -12.08 6.26 7.29
CA LEU A 88 -12.76 5.24 6.50
C LEU A 88 -14.21 5.04 6.95
N SER A 89 -15.15 5.09 6.01
CA SER A 89 -16.59 4.89 6.28
C SER A 89 -17.00 3.43 6.46
N PHE A 90 -16.05 2.50 6.52
CA PHE A 90 -16.32 1.08 6.73
C PHE A 90 -16.48 0.75 8.22
N PRO A 91 -17.33 -0.23 8.57
CA PRO A 91 -17.45 -0.72 9.95
C PRO A 91 -16.13 -1.30 10.48
N ASP A 92 -16.00 -1.37 11.80
CA ASP A 92 -14.90 -2.08 12.45
C ASP A 92 -14.89 -3.56 12.00
N LYS A 93 -13.68 -4.12 11.88
CA LYS A 93 -13.48 -5.58 11.65
C LYS A 93 -14.20 -6.11 10.39
N SER A 94 -14.17 -5.36 9.29
CA SER A 94 -14.89 -5.71 8.06
C SER A 94 -14.05 -6.56 7.09
N PHE A 95 -12.72 -6.45 7.13
CA PHE A 95 -11.83 -7.02 6.11
C PHE A 95 -10.80 -7.99 6.70
N ASP A 96 -10.55 -9.10 6.00
CA ASP A 96 -9.55 -10.09 6.39
C ASP A 96 -8.12 -9.56 6.18
N LYS A 97 -7.92 -8.83 5.09
CA LYS A 97 -6.65 -8.15 4.75
C LYS A 97 -6.93 -6.69 4.42
N VAL A 98 -6.03 -5.82 4.87
CA VAL A 98 -6.08 -4.40 4.56
C VAL A 98 -4.76 -3.98 3.94
N VAL A 99 -4.81 -3.49 2.71
CA VAL A 99 -3.64 -3.10 1.90
C VAL A 99 -3.59 -1.58 1.77
N ALA A 100 -2.41 -0.97 1.95
CA ALA A 100 -2.19 0.45 1.72
C ALA A 100 -0.86 0.66 0.99
N GLY A 101 -0.91 0.67 -0.35
CA GLY A 101 0.28 0.71 -1.20
C GLY A 101 0.78 2.13 -1.48
N ASN A 102 2.05 2.40 -1.15
CA ASN A 102 2.76 3.64 -1.52
C ASN A 102 2.08 4.94 -1.08
N VAL A 103 1.39 4.93 0.08
CA VAL A 103 0.66 6.09 0.60
C VAL A 103 1.21 6.60 1.94
N ILE A 104 1.65 5.72 2.85
CA ILE A 104 2.04 6.09 4.23
C ILE A 104 3.11 7.20 4.28
N HIS A 105 4.05 7.21 3.34
CA HIS A 105 5.12 8.21 3.27
C HIS A 105 4.66 9.58 2.73
N LEU A 106 3.42 9.67 2.21
CA LEU A 106 2.82 10.90 1.67
C LEU A 106 1.92 11.61 2.70
N LEU A 107 1.46 10.90 3.73
CA LEU A 107 0.50 11.42 4.70
C LEU A 107 1.16 12.36 5.72
N ASP A 108 0.48 13.44 6.07
CA ASP A 108 0.88 14.32 7.18
C ASP A 108 0.77 13.57 8.52
N ASN A 109 -0.32 12.84 8.73
CA ASN A 109 -0.55 12.03 9.92
C ASN A 109 -0.76 10.53 9.59
N PRO A 110 0.33 9.77 9.38
CA PRO A 110 0.22 8.35 9.03
C PRO A 110 -0.27 7.47 10.18
N LEU A 111 -0.15 7.92 11.45
CA LEU A 111 -0.65 7.15 12.59
C LEU A 111 -2.17 7.12 12.64
N THR A 112 -2.85 8.21 12.23
CA THR A 112 -4.31 8.23 12.07
C THR A 112 -4.73 7.21 11.01
N ALA A 113 -4.08 7.20 9.85
CA ALA A 113 -4.35 6.21 8.82
C ALA A 113 -4.12 4.78 9.31
N LEU A 114 -2.99 4.51 10.01
CA LEU A 114 -2.75 3.19 10.61
C LEU A 114 -3.83 2.79 11.61
N GLY A 115 -4.36 3.74 12.39
CA GLY A 115 -5.49 3.53 13.30
C GLY A 115 -6.74 3.06 12.55
N GLU A 116 -7.09 3.71 11.45
CA GLU A 116 -8.24 3.36 10.61
C GLU A 116 -8.03 2.01 9.90
N LEU A 117 -6.86 1.76 9.31
CA LEU A 117 -6.53 0.48 8.71
C LEU A 117 -6.65 -0.67 9.73
N ASN A 118 -6.14 -0.45 10.96
CA ASN A 118 -6.26 -1.41 12.04
C ASN A 118 -7.71 -1.61 12.51
N ARG A 119 -8.50 -0.53 12.57
CA ARG A 119 -9.91 -0.58 12.99
C ARG A 119 -10.75 -1.44 12.05
N VAL A 120 -10.63 -1.23 10.74
CA VAL A 120 -11.42 -1.93 9.74
C VAL A 120 -10.95 -3.37 9.47
N CYS A 121 -9.73 -3.72 9.88
CA CYS A 121 -9.19 -5.08 9.79
C CYS A 121 -9.85 -5.98 10.83
N LYS A 122 -10.20 -7.22 10.48
CA LYS A 122 -10.75 -8.23 11.39
C LYS A 122 -9.70 -8.66 12.42
N ASP A 123 -10.17 -9.17 13.57
CA ASP A 123 -9.27 -9.81 14.54
C ASP A 123 -8.62 -11.03 13.88
N GLY A 124 -7.31 -11.18 14.05
CA GLY A 124 -6.52 -12.18 13.34
C GLY A 124 -6.17 -11.83 11.89
N GLY A 125 -6.75 -10.75 11.34
CA GLY A 125 -6.45 -10.25 10.01
C GLY A 125 -5.07 -9.58 9.90
N MET A 126 -4.70 -9.19 8.69
CA MET A 126 -3.36 -8.61 8.41
C MET A 126 -3.44 -7.25 7.71
N LEU A 127 -2.51 -6.38 8.08
CA LEU A 127 -2.18 -5.18 7.35
C LEU A 127 -0.97 -5.45 6.44
N ILE A 128 -1.06 -5.04 5.18
CA ILE A 128 -0.02 -5.23 4.16
C ILE A 128 0.27 -3.86 3.55
N ILE A 129 1.45 -3.31 3.83
CA ILE A 129 1.77 -1.93 3.47
C ILE A 129 3.04 -1.88 2.60
N PRO A 130 2.91 -1.97 1.27
CA PRO A 130 4.03 -1.76 0.34
C PRO A 130 4.43 -0.29 0.31
N THR A 131 5.73 0.01 0.39
CA THR A 131 6.23 1.39 0.29
C THR A 131 7.58 1.41 -0.44
N TYR A 132 7.74 2.31 -1.41
CA TYR A 132 9.01 2.51 -2.08
C TYR A 132 10.05 3.10 -1.14
N MET A 133 11.24 2.49 -1.14
CA MET A 133 12.36 2.94 -0.33
C MET A 133 13.10 4.07 -1.05
N ASN A 134 13.10 5.24 -0.45
CA ASN A 134 13.78 6.43 -1.00
C ASN A 134 15.27 6.47 -0.67
N LYS A 135 15.70 5.66 0.30
CA LYS A 135 17.11 5.49 0.68
C LYS A 135 17.52 4.04 0.43
N ASN A 136 18.73 3.85 -0.10
CA ASN A 136 19.33 2.53 -0.18
C ASN A 136 19.80 2.06 1.21
N SER A 137 20.27 0.81 1.31
CA SER A 137 20.83 0.23 2.54
C SER A 137 21.99 1.04 3.15
N LYS A 138 22.65 1.91 2.36
CA LYS A 138 23.73 2.81 2.83
C LYS A 138 23.22 4.21 3.21
N GLY A 139 21.90 4.42 3.30
CA GLY A 139 21.29 5.71 3.67
C GLY A 139 21.36 6.79 2.59
N LYS A 140 21.95 6.52 1.41
CA LYS A 140 21.99 7.48 0.30
C LYS A 140 20.62 7.60 -0.34
N THR A 141 20.14 8.83 -0.49
CA THR A 141 18.90 9.14 -1.21
C THR A 141 18.98 8.62 -2.64
N SER A 142 17.99 7.82 -3.05
CA SER A 142 17.92 7.38 -4.44
C SER A 142 17.70 8.60 -5.34
N GLY A 143 18.29 8.59 -6.54
CA GLY A 143 18.06 9.67 -7.52
C GLY A 143 16.57 9.83 -7.90
N PHE A 144 15.75 8.85 -7.56
CA PHE A 144 14.30 8.86 -7.72
C PHE A 144 13.61 9.88 -6.80
N ALA A 145 13.92 9.95 -5.51
CA ALA A 145 13.33 10.94 -4.61
C ALA A 145 13.62 12.37 -5.10
N ARG A 146 14.81 12.57 -5.68
CA ARG A 146 15.18 13.86 -6.30
C ARG A 146 14.39 14.15 -7.59
N THR A 147 14.11 13.13 -8.41
CA THR A 147 13.42 13.28 -9.70
C THR A 147 11.91 13.40 -9.51
N VAL A 148 11.32 12.61 -8.63
CA VAL A 148 9.88 12.61 -8.34
C VAL A 148 9.48 13.80 -7.47
N GLY A 149 10.37 14.27 -6.58
CA GLY A 149 10.20 15.54 -5.87
C GLY A 149 10.14 16.73 -6.84
N LYS A 150 10.97 16.73 -7.90
CA LYS A 150 10.88 17.72 -9.01
C LYS A 150 9.58 17.60 -9.82
N ALA A 151 8.93 16.43 -9.83
CA ALA A 151 7.66 16.18 -10.49
C ALA A 151 6.43 16.44 -9.59
N GLY A 152 6.62 17.04 -8.39
CA GLY A 152 5.55 17.48 -7.50
C GLY A 152 5.04 16.45 -6.51
N ALA A 153 5.72 15.32 -6.31
CA ALA A 153 5.41 14.41 -5.21
C ALA A 153 6.08 14.92 -3.92
N ASP A 154 5.28 15.38 -2.98
CA ASP A 154 5.72 15.84 -1.67
C ASP A 154 5.90 14.65 -0.72
N PHE A 155 7.11 14.10 -0.68
CA PHE A 155 7.46 13.03 0.25
C PHE A 155 7.61 13.59 1.67
N LYS A 156 6.60 13.43 2.51
CA LYS A 156 6.64 13.83 3.92
C LYS A 156 7.67 13.02 4.71
N ARG A 157 7.89 11.75 4.31
CA ARG A 157 8.84 10.83 4.95
C ARG A 157 9.66 10.06 3.93
N GLN A 158 10.91 9.80 4.30
CA GLN A 158 11.82 8.96 3.51
C GLN A 158 12.31 7.82 4.39
N PHE A 159 12.03 6.59 3.98
CA PHE A 159 12.37 5.40 4.72
C PHE A 159 13.59 4.66 4.16
N THR A 160 14.42 4.13 5.07
CA THR A 160 15.22 2.91 4.87
C THR A 160 14.38 1.71 5.31
N VAL A 161 14.83 0.50 5.01
CA VAL A 161 14.15 -0.73 5.48
C VAL A 161 14.06 -0.76 7.02
N ASP A 162 15.15 -0.39 7.71
CA ASP A 162 15.20 -0.40 9.18
C ASP A 162 14.29 0.68 9.78
N SER A 163 14.35 1.93 9.28
CA SER A 163 13.47 3.00 9.77
C SER A 163 12.01 2.75 9.42
N TYR A 164 11.72 2.00 8.35
CA TYR A 164 10.37 1.61 7.99
C TYR A 164 9.81 0.55 8.94
N ARG A 165 10.61 -0.45 9.30
CA ARG A 165 10.24 -1.42 10.34
C ARG A 165 10.02 -0.73 11.69
N GLN A 166 10.97 0.13 12.10
CA GLN A 166 10.90 0.86 13.36
C GLN A 166 9.65 1.71 13.48
N PHE A 167 9.23 2.37 12.39
CA PHE A 167 8.00 3.16 12.35
C PHE A 167 6.76 2.36 12.79
N PHE A 168 6.63 1.10 12.40
CA PHE A 168 5.51 0.25 12.83
C PHE A 168 5.68 -0.29 14.25
N LEU A 169 6.92 -0.60 14.66
CA LEU A 169 7.20 -0.99 16.05
C LEU A 169 6.85 0.16 17.01
N ASP A 170 7.22 1.39 16.68
CA ASP A 170 6.88 2.60 17.45
C ASP A 170 5.35 2.87 17.45
N ALA A 171 4.66 2.47 16.39
CA ALA A 171 3.20 2.50 16.34
C ALA A 171 2.53 1.36 17.14
N GLY A 172 3.31 0.48 17.80
CA GLY A 172 2.83 -0.57 18.71
C GLY A 172 2.50 -1.91 18.04
N TYR A 173 3.00 -2.17 16.82
CA TYR A 173 2.96 -3.50 16.21
C TYR A 173 4.16 -4.32 16.69
N SER A 174 3.93 -5.54 17.18
CA SER A 174 4.99 -6.38 17.79
C SER A 174 5.70 -7.29 16.79
N ASP A 175 5.03 -7.69 15.72
CA ASP A 175 5.59 -8.61 14.71
C ASP A 175 5.45 -7.97 13.32
N VAL A 176 6.51 -7.29 12.91
CA VAL A 176 6.57 -6.60 11.63
C VAL A 176 7.53 -7.33 10.71
N GLN A 177 6.98 -8.09 9.77
CA GLN A 177 7.76 -8.74 8.72
C GLN A 177 7.97 -7.77 7.56
N ILE A 178 9.18 -7.71 7.03
CA ILE A 178 9.49 -6.92 5.85
C ILE A 178 9.93 -7.84 4.72
N ILE A 179 9.19 -7.82 3.62
CA ILE A 179 9.53 -8.54 2.39
C ILE A 179 10.02 -7.51 1.37
N LEU A 180 11.23 -7.71 0.84
CA LEU A 180 11.85 -6.74 -0.06
C LEU A 180 11.65 -7.12 -1.52
N ALA A 181 10.93 -6.28 -2.25
CA ALA A 181 10.88 -6.32 -3.71
C ALA A 181 12.01 -5.46 -4.28
N ASP A 182 13.16 -6.13 -4.58
CA ASP A 182 14.32 -5.44 -5.14
C ASP A 182 14.08 -4.92 -6.54
N GLY A 183 14.74 -3.82 -6.85
CA GLY A 183 14.74 -3.20 -8.15
C GLY A 183 15.51 -1.88 -8.13
N ARG A 184 15.37 -1.08 -9.17
CA ARG A 184 16.02 0.24 -9.23
C ARG A 184 15.54 1.15 -8.11
N ILE A 185 14.27 1.02 -7.75
CA ILE A 185 13.66 1.64 -6.58
C ILE A 185 13.04 0.49 -5.80
N PRO A 186 13.70 -0.01 -4.75
CA PRO A 186 13.16 -1.11 -3.96
C PRO A 186 11.84 -0.73 -3.30
N CYS A 187 10.96 -1.73 -3.15
CA CYS A 187 9.74 -1.59 -2.37
C CYS A 187 9.80 -2.55 -1.19
N ALA A 188 9.65 -2.05 0.03
CA ALA A 188 9.49 -2.85 1.22
C ALA A 188 8.01 -3.08 1.48
N VAL A 189 7.59 -4.33 1.56
CA VAL A 189 6.24 -4.73 1.93
C VAL A 189 6.25 -5.06 3.41
N ALA A 190 5.69 -4.17 4.24
CA ALA A 190 5.47 -4.46 5.64
C ALA A 190 4.21 -5.31 5.80
N VAL A 191 4.34 -6.42 6.50
CA VAL A 191 3.24 -7.34 6.80
C VAL A 191 3.15 -7.49 8.31
N MET A 192 2.00 -7.22 8.89
CA MET A 192 1.77 -7.29 10.32
C MET A 192 0.35 -7.73 10.64
N LYS A 193 0.19 -8.48 11.74
CA LYS A 193 -1.15 -8.79 12.25
C LYS A 193 -1.81 -7.53 12.79
N LYS A 194 -3.14 -7.50 12.71
CA LYS A 194 -3.93 -6.50 13.42
C LYS A 194 -3.47 -6.41 14.87
N LYS A 195 -3.30 -5.19 15.34
CA LYS A 195 -2.98 -4.89 16.73
C LYS A 195 -4.23 -5.02 17.60
N ASP A 196 -4.16 -5.79 18.70
CA ASP A 196 -5.22 -5.88 19.68
C ASP A 196 -5.40 -4.53 20.42
N ARG A 197 -6.64 -4.07 20.58
CA ARG A 197 -6.93 -2.81 21.30
C ARG A 197 -6.54 -2.84 22.79
N ASN A 198 -6.29 -4.04 23.36
CA ASN A 198 -6.12 -4.23 24.80
C ASN A 198 -4.67 -4.45 25.27
N ARG A 199 -3.67 -4.19 24.43
CA ARG A 199 -2.26 -4.18 24.85
C ARG A 199 -1.73 -2.74 24.88
N VAL A 200 -2.14 -2.00 25.90
CA VAL A 200 -1.47 -0.79 26.40
C VAL A 200 -0.76 -1.18 27.67
#